data_dd1dfefb6ffe37ba008f85c0c589abbe
#
_entry.id   dd1dfefb6ffe37ba008f85c0c589abbe
#
_cell.length_a   1.000
_cell.length_b   1.000
_cell.length_c   1.000
_cell.angle_alpha   90.00
_cell.angle_beta   90.00
_cell.angle_gamma   90.00
#
_symmetry.space_group_name_H-M   'P 1'
#
loop_
_entity.id
_entity.type
_entity.pdbx_description
1 polymer ?
#
loop_
_entity_poly.entity_id
_entity_poly.type
_entity_poly.pdbx_seq_one_letter_code
_entity_poly.pdbx_strand_id
1 'polypeptide(L)'
;MKNETHYKILIVGGGSAGITVAARLLRESRTLSGNIAIIDPATKHYYQPLWTLVGAGEADKTVTQREEASVIPKGAVWVQDAVTTFQPDENVVVTASGNKLHYEYLVVAAGIQINWHEIKGLKESIGKNGVCSNYSYDYVDSTWDAIRNFKGGTSIFTNPNTPVKCGGAPQKIMYLAEEYFRKSGVRQQSSVIFVSGSPSIFNVKKYEQALNKIIERKEIATCFMHHLIEIDGDKKRATFENLNTKERVNMQYDMIHVVPPMSAPDFIKNSSLAASNGWLAVDKYTLQHEHFDNIFGIGDCTNLPTSKTGAAIRKQAPVLVQNLLHRMRAKQMVHKYDGYTSCPLVTGYGRLILAEFNYDLQPQETFPIDQSRERFSMYVLKKNLLPVMYWNGMLKGMM
;
A
#
# COMPACT_ATOMS: atom_id res chain seq x y z
N MET A 1 -19.23 29.75 -13.67
CA MET A 1 -17.95 30.44 -13.45
C MET A 1 -17.03 29.43 -12.77
N LYS A 2 -15.82 29.19 -13.29
CA LYS A 2 -14.81 28.34 -12.64
C LYS A 2 -14.34 29.10 -11.39
N ASN A 3 -14.43 28.46 -10.21
CA ASN A 3 -14.01 29.08 -8.97
C ASN A 3 -12.48 28.96 -8.85
N GLU A 4 -11.82 30.08 -8.65
CA GLU A 4 -10.42 30.12 -8.25
C GLU A 4 -10.36 30.27 -6.73
N THR A 5 -9.70 29.34 -6.08
CA THR A 5 -9.55 29.33 -4.62
C THR A 5 -8.08 29.18 -4.27
N HIS A 6 -7.62 29.97 -3.28
CA HIS A 6 -6.22 29.99 -2.85
C HIS A 6 -6.06 29.33 -1.48
N TYR A 7 -5.08 28.47 -1.34
CA TYR A 7 -4.69 27.83 -0.09
C TYR A 7 -3.21 28.02 0.18
N LYS A 8 -2.84 28.17 1.43
CA LYS A 8 -1.43 28.22 1.80
C LYS A 8 -0.77 26.86 1.58
N ILE A 9 -1.46 25.78 1.95
CA ILE A 9 -1.00 24.41 1.71
C ILE A 9 -2.15 23.61 1.08
N LEU A 10 -1.91 23.07 -0.09
CA LEU A 10 -2.82 22.12 -0.74
C LEU A 10 -2.24 20.71 -0.63
N ILE A 11 -3.04 19.76 -0.17
CA ILE A 11 -2.68 18.36 -0.02
C ILE A 11 -3.52 17.54 -0.98
N VAL A 12 -2.89 16.85 -1.92
CA VAL A 12 -3.54 15.98 -2.89
C VAL A 12 -3.56 14.54 -2.36
N GLY A 13 -4.75 14.07 -1.99
CA GLY A 13 -5.00 12.76 -1.41
C GLY A 13 -5.39 12.83 0.07
N GLY A 14 -6.59 12.35 0.40
CA GLY A 14 -7.15 12.20 1.76
C GLY A 14 -6.85 10.84 2.40
N GLY A 15 -5.90 10.07 1.84
CA GLY A 15 -5.47 8.80 2.44
C GLY A 15 -4.63 9.00 3.71
N SER A 16 -4.06 7.88 4.18
CA SER A 16 -3.24 7.85 5.42
C SER A 16 -2.18 8.94 5.47
N ALA A 17 -1.50 9.21 4.35
CA ALA A 17 -0.40 10.17 4.28
C ALA A 17 -0.91 11.61 4.38
N GLY A 18 -1.88 11.99 3.54
CA GLY A 18 -2.38 13.37 3.49
C GLY A 18 -3.05 13.81 4.79
N ILE A 19 -3.91 12.96 5.37
CA ILE A 19 -4.54 13.25 6.67
C ILE A 19 -3.49 13.38 7.77
N THR A 20 -2.49 12.47 7.81
CA THR A 20 -1.43 12.55 8.83
C THR A 20 -0.62 13.83 8.71
N VAL A 21 -0.27 14.26 7.48
CA VAL A 21 0.45 15.52 7.24
C VAL A 21 -0.39 16.71 7.66
N ALA A 22 -1.66 16.80 7.24
CA ALA A 22 -2.57 17.88 7.62
C ALA A 22 -2.74 17.98 9.14
N ALA A 23 -2.96 16.84 9.81
CA ALA A 23 -3.13 16.80 11.27
C ALA A 23 -1.86 17.28 11.99
N ARG A 24 -0.66 16.86 11.51
CA ARG A 24 0.61 17.33 12.09
C ARG A 24 0.83 18.82 11.87
N LEU A 25 0.61 19.33 10.66
CA LEU A 25 0.75 20.76 10.34
C LEU A 25 -0.13 21.62 11.25
N LEU A 26 -1.39 21.23 11.45
CA LEU A 26 -2.33 21.94 12.33
C LEU A 26 -1.94 21.87 13.81
N ARG A 27 -1.26 20.81 14.25
CA ARG A 27 -0.72 20.71 15.62
C ARG A 27 0.52 21.59 15.81
N GLU A 28 1.41 21.65 14.80
CA GLU A 28 2.65 22.45 14.85
C GLU A 28 2.37 23.96 14.70
N SER A 29 1.32 24.33 13.96
CA SER A 29 0.98 25.73 13.69
C SER A 29 -0.53 25.95 13.59
N ARG A 30 -1.10 26.52 14.64
CA ARG A 30 -2.54 26.87 14.68
C ARG A 30 -2.93 27.94 13.65
N THR A 31 -1.98 28.75 13.17
CA THR A 31 -2.21 29.77 12.14
C THR A 31 -2.52 29.18 10.77
N LEU A 32 -2.29 27.89 10.59
CA LEU A 32 -2.62 27.16 9.36
C LEU A 32 -4.10 26.72 9.31
N SER A 33 -4.86 26.88 10.39
CA SER A 33 -6.30 26.56 10.41
C SER A 33 -7.07 27.39 9.38
N GLY A 34 -7.85 26.72 8.53
CA GLY A 34 -8.55 27.31 7.40
C GLY A 34 -7.68 27.56 6.13
N ASN A 35 -6.35 27.40 6.24
CA ASN A 35 -5.40 27.63 5.16
C ASN A 35 -4.79 26.35 4.58
N ILE A 36 -5.20 25.17 5.09
CA ILE A 36 -4.85 23.86 4.56
C ILE A 36 -6.07 23.26 3.88
N ALA A 37 -5.95 22.85 2.62
CA ALA A 37 -6.97 22.07 1.94
C ALA A 37 -6.46 20.65 1.66
N ILE A 38 -7.34 19.65 1.84
CA ILE A 38 -7.16 18.28 1.37
C ILE A 38 -8.11 18.05 0.22
N ILE A 39 -7.60 17.66 -0.93
CA ILE A 39 -8.42 17.29 -2.08
C ILE A 39 -8.43 15.77 -2.25
N ASP A 40 -9.62 15.18 -2.15
CA ASP A 40 -9.85 13.74 -2.35
C ASP A 40 -11.32 13.50 -2.69
N PRO A 41 -11.65 12.73 -3.75
CA PRO A 41 -13.02 12.43 -4.13
C PRO A 41 -13.69 11.37 -3.23
N ALA A 42 -12.92 10.60 -2.48
CA ALA A 42 -13.42 9.47 -1.70
C ALA A 42 -14.30 9.92 -0.52
N THR A 43 -15.43 9.24 -0.32
CA THR A 43 -16.31 9.45 0.84
C THR A 43 -15.97 8.52 2.01
N LYS A 44 -15.13 7.52 1.78
CA LYS A 44 -14.75 6.49 2.75
C LYS A 44 -13.24 6.40 2.88
N HIS A 45 -12.81 6.26 4.12
CA HIS A 45 -11.42 6.03 4.49
C HIS A 45 -11.22 4.61 4.99
N TYR A 46 -10.13 3.96 4.55
CA TYR A 46 -9.89 2.55 4.82
C TYR A 46 -8.56 2.30 5.53
N TYR A 47 -8.61 1.50 6.60
CA TYR A 47 -7.41 0.90 7.19
C TYR A 47 -7.08 -0.41 6.48
N GLN A 48 -6.45 -0.31 5.32
CA GLN A 48 -6.15 -1.42 4.41
C GLN A 48 -5.26 -2.54 5.01
N PRO A 49 -4.33 -2.29 5.98
CA PRO A 49 -3.49 -3.33 6.53
C PRO A 49 -4.24 -4.50 7.20
N LEU A 50 -5.52 -4.34 7.55
CA LEU A 50 -6.37 -5.43 8.07
C LEU A 50 -6.99 -6.31 6.97
N TRP A 51 -7.02 -5.89 5.72
CA TRP A 51 -7.70 -6.65 4.65
C TRP A 51 -7.14 -8.05 4.44
N THR A 52 -5.86 -8.28 4.73
CA THR A 52 -5.30 -9.64 4.76
C THR A 52 -5.98 -10.53 5.82
N LEU A 53 -6.30 -9.98 6.99
CA LEU A 53 -7.01 -10.70 8.04
C LEU A 53 -8.51 -10.85 7.76
N VAL A 54 -9.12 -9.86 7.08
CA VAL A 54 -10.49 -9.97 6.56
C VAL A 54 -10.58 -11.11 5.54
N GLY A 55 -9.69 -11.13 4.54
CA GLY A 55 -9.62 -12.19 3.53
C GLY A 55 -9.28 -13.58 4.09
N ALA A 56 -8.83 -13.66 5.36
CA ALA A 56 -8.58 -14.90 6.07
C ALA A 56 -9.67 -15.24 7.13
N GLY A 57 -10.79 -14.48 7.18
CA GLY A 57 -11.87 -14.71 8.13
C GLY A 57 -11.57 -14.32 9.59
N GLU A 58 -10.50 -13.55 9.83
CA GLU A 58 -10.02 -13.15 11.16
C GLU A 58 -10.49 -11.75 11.62
N ALA A 59 -11.08 -10.98 10.71
CA ALA A 59 -11.61 -9.65 11.00
C ALA A 59 -12.81 -9.35 10.11
N ASP A 60 -13.74 -8.55 10.63
CA ASP A 60 -14.84 -8.00 9.83
C ASP A 60 -14.32 -6.81 9.02
N LYS A 61 -14.71 -6.72 7.73
CA LYS A 61 -14.28 -5.61 6.87
C LYS A 61 -14.80 -4.26 7.32
N THR A 62 -15.98 -4.21 7.96
CA THR A 62 -16.62 -2.96 8.39
C THR A 62 -15.77 -2.19 9.41
N VAL A 63 -14.99 -2.89 10.27
CA VAL A 63 -14.08 -2.23 11.23
C VAL A 63 -12.91 -1.52 10.56
N THR A 64 -12.66 -1.81 9.28
CA THR A 64 -11.57 -1.22 8.50
C THR A 64 -11.98 0.09 7.82
N GLN A 65 -13.25 0.49 7.88
CA GLN A 65 -13.81 1.63 7.16
C GLN A 65 -14.29 2.70 8.12
N ARG A 66 -14.16 3.97 7.73
CA ARG A 66 -14.81 5.14 8.34
C ARG A 66 -15.26 6.12 7.25
N GLU A 67 -16.20 7.02 7.62
CA GLU A 67 -16.53 8.16 6.76
C GLU A 67 -15.29 9.07 6.62
N GLU A 68 -14.94 9.47 5.40
CA GLU A 68 -13.81 10.35 5.13
C GLU A 68 -13.93 11.66 5.93
N ALA A 69 -15.11 12.27 5.93
CA ALA A 69 -15.40 13.48 6.69
C ALA A 69 -15.07 13.37 8.20
N SER A 70 -15.16 12.15 8.78
CA SER A 70 -14.89 11.92 10.20
C SER A 70 -13.41 11.89 10.55
N VAL A 71 -12.53 11.71 9.56
CA VAL A 71 -11.09 11.63 9.73
C VAL A 71 -10.35 12.86 9.24
N ILE A 72 -10.99 13.72 8.45
CA ILE A 72 -10.43 15.03 8.08
C ILE A 72 -10.15 15.84 9.36
N PRO A 73 -8.93 16.36 9.54
CA PRO A 73 -8.56 17.12 10.73
C PRO A 73 -9.37 18.42 10.83
N LYS A 74 -9.87 18.73 12.04
CA LYS A 74 -10.50 20.02 12.29
C LYS A 74 -9.54 21.17 11.99
N GLY A 75 -9.97 22.12 11.13
CA GLY A 75 -9.13 23.21 10.64
C GLY A 75 -8.55 22.98 9.24
N ALA A 76 -8.66 21.79 8.67
CA ALA A 76 -8.44 21.56 7.24
C ALA A 76 -9.75 21.68 6.46
N VAL A 77 -9.68 22.23 5.26
CA VAL A 77 -10.78 22.28 4.30
C VAL A 77 -10.75 21.00 3.47
N TRP A 78 -11.86 20.28 3.40
CA TRP A 78 -11.97 19.13 2.49
C TRP A 78 -12.62 19.58 1.17
N VAL A 79 -11.85 19.43 0.07
CA VAL A 79 -12.34 19.62 -1.29
C VAL A 79 -12.66 18.24 -1.85
N GLN A 80 -13.94 17.89 -1.89
CA GLN A 80 -14.40 16.59 -2.39
C GLN A 80 -14.42 16.58 -3.91
N ASP A 81 -13.25 16.46 -4.52
CA ASP A 81 -13.05 16.43 -5.97
C ASP A 81 -11.78 15.64 -6.31
N ALA A 82 -11.62 15.25 -7.56
CA ALA A 82 -10.43 14.55 -8.05
C ALA A 82 -9.47 15.51 -8.76
N VAL A 83 -8.17 15.34 -8.53
CA VAL A 83 -7.13 16.04 -9.30
C VAL A 83 -6.99 15.39 -10.66
N THR A 84 -6.94 16.20 -11.71
CA THR A 84 -6.70 15.75 -13.09
C THR A 84 -5.37 16.24 -13.64
N THR A 85 -4.92 17.44 -13.25
CA THR A 85 -3.72 18.07 -13.84
C THR A 85 -2.99 18.92 -12.81
N PHE A 86 -1.66 18.86 -12.85
CA PHE A 86 -0.77 19.76 -12.15
C PHE A 86 -0.24 20.83 -13.12
N GLN A 87 -0.23 22.08 -12.70
CA GLN A 87 0.41 23.22 -13.37
C GLN A 87 1.40 23.85 -12.39
N PRO A 88 2.56 23.20 -12.13
CA PRO A 88 3.44 23.57 -11.03
C PRO A 88 4.10 24.94 -11.21
N ASP A 89 4.35 25.37 -12.45
CA ASP A 89 4.94 26.69 -12.72
C ASP A 89 3.97 27.85 -12.39
N GLU A 90 2.65 27.57 -12.40
CA GLU A 90 1.59 28.51 -12.03
C GLU A 90 1.13 28.33 -10.57
N ASN A 91 1.65 27.34 -9.85
CA ASN A 91 1.19 26.90 -8.54
C ASN A 91 -0.31 26.55 -8.51
N VAL A 92 -0.77 25.79 -9.49
CA VAL A 92 -2.17 25.44 -9.71
C VAL A 92 -2.35 23.93 -9.81
N VAL A 93 -3.45 23.45 -9.20
CA VAL A 93 -4.01 22.12 -9.41
C VAL A 93 -5.37 22.27 -10.06
N VAL A 94 -5.62 21.50 -11.13
CA VAL A 94 -6.91 21.48 -11.83
C VAL A 94 -7.66 20.22 -11.39
N THR A 95 -8.95 20.38 -11.10
CA THR A 95 -9.83 19.31 -10.65
C THR A 95 -10.70 18.74 -11.77
N ALA A 96 -11.33 17.60 -11.55
CA ALA A 96 -12.27 16.97 -12.48
C ALA A 96 -13.50 17.84 -12.75
N SER A 97 -13.95 18.63 -11.77
CA SER A 97 -15.01 19.63 -11.94
C SER A 97 -14.55 20.90 -12.69
N GLY A 98 -13.26 20.97 -13.05
CA GLY A 98 -12.68 22.08 -13.77
C GLY A 98 -12.32 23.30 -12.91
N ASN A 99 -12.37 23.18 -11.59
CA ASN A 99 -11.92 24.23 -10.68
C ASN A 99 -10.40 24.35 -10.68
N LYS A 100 -9.88 25.55 -10.49
CA LYS A 100 -8.46 25.84 -10.30
C LYS A 100 -8.20 26.14 -8.83
N LEU A 101 -7.33 25.32 -8.20
CA LEU A 101 -6.91 25.50 -6.82
C LEU A 101 -5.47 25.99 -6.80
N HIS A 102 -5.27 27.22 -6.33
CA HIS A 102 -3.95 27.84 -6.19
C HIS A 102 -3.34 27.47 -4.83
N TYR A 103 -2.02 27.33 -4.78
CA TYR A 103 -1.30 27.03 -3.56
C TYR A 103 0.01 27.81 -3.43
N GLU A 104 0.42 28.07 -2.20
CA GLU A 104 1.81 28.49 -1.93
C GLU A 104 2.71 27.24 -1.85
N TYR A 105 2.21 26.17 -1.21
CA TYR A 105 2.89 24.87 -1.04
C TYR A 105 1.97 23.72 -1.42
N LEU A 106 2.54 22.73 -2.08
CA LEU A 106 1.81 21.51 -2.48
C LEU A 106 2.40 20.28 -1.78
N VAL A 107 1.54 19.42 -1.23
CA VAL A 107 1.90 18.07 -0.76
C VAL A 107 1.16 17.04 -1.60
N VAL A 108 1.89 16.19 -2.31
CA VAL A 108 1.31 15.10 -3.10
C VAL A 108 1.35 13.81 -2.29
N ALA A 109 0.18 13.31 -1.91
CA ALA A 109 -0.04 12.16 -1.04
C ALA A 109 -1.09 11.18 -1.63
N ALA A 110 -1.15 11.09 -2.95
CA ALA A 110 -2.24 10.43 -3.69
C ALA A 110 -2.23 8.89 -3.67
N GLY A 111 -1.27 8.28 -2.95
CA GLY A 111 -1.20 6.83 -2.81
C GLY A 111 -0.77 6.09 -4.07
N ILE A 112 -1.29 4.88 -4.27
CA ILE A 112 -0.94 3.97 -5.36
C ILE A 112 -2.20 3.56 -6.14
N GLN A 113 -2.07 3.46 -7.46
CA GLN A 113 -3.12 2.96 -8.36
C GLN A 113 -2.98 1.46 -8.54
N ILE A 114 -4.11 0.75 -8.49
CA ILE A 114 -4.17 -0.69 -8.76
C ILE A 114 -4.65 -0.89 -10.19
N ASN A 115 -3.83 -1.52 -11.02
CA ASN A 115 -4.04 -1.65 -12.46
C ASN A 115 -4.72 -2.99 -12.78
N TRP A 116 -5.99 -3.15 -12.40
CA TRP A 116 -6.79 -4.35 -12.66
C TRP A 116 -6.84 -4.73 -14.13
N HIS A 117 -6.79 -3.74 -15.02
CA HIS A 117 -6.88 -3.90 -16.48
C HIS A 117 -5.61 -4.46 -17.12
N GLU A 118 -4.47 -4.41 -16.42
CA GLU A 118 -3.21 -4.95 -16.94
C GLU A 118 -3.16 -6.49 -16.94
N ILE A 119 -4.10 -7.15 -16.24
CA ILE A 119 -4.28 -8.60 -16.32
C ILE A 119 -5.55 -8.87 -17.11
N LYS A 120 -5.38 -9.39 -18.33
CA LYS A 120 -6.51 -9.70 -19.23
C LYS A 120 -7.47 -10.70 -18.58
N GLY A 121 -8.78 -10.42 -18.59
CA GLY A 121 -9.82 -11.27 -18.03
C GLY A 121 -9.97 -11.22 -16.51
N LEU A 122 -9.12 -10.49 -15.79
CA LEU A 122 -9.21 -10.39 -14.32
C LEU A 122 -10.49 -9.69 -13.88
N LYS A 123 -10.84 -8.57 -14.50
CA LYS A 123 -11.98 -7.74 -14.09
C LYS A 123 -13.31 -8.51 -14.21
N GLU A 124 -13.43 -9.35 -15.20
CA GLU A 124 -14.59 -10.18 -15.47
C GLU A 124 -14.66 -11.41 -14.56
N SER A 125 -13.51 -11.89 -14.09
CA SER A 125 -13.37 -13.15 -13.34
C SER A 125 -13.37 -12.95 -11.83
N ILE A 126 -12.99 -11.76 -11.34
CA ILE A 126 -12.79 -11.54 -9.89
C ILE A 126 -14.11 -11.72 -9.11
N GLY A 127 -14.02 -12.46 -8.00
CA GLY A 127 -15.18 -12.86 -7.19
C GLY A 127 -15.94 -14.08 -7.72
N LYS A 128 -15.47 -14.70 -8.83
CA LYS A 128 -16.09 -15.85 -9.47
C LYS A 128 -15.05 -16.93 -9.75
N ASN A 129 -15.50 -18.18 -9.94
CA ASN A 129 -14.68 -19.31 -10.41
C ASN A 129 -13.36 -19.50 -9.63
N GLY A 130 -13.32 -19.17 -8.33
CA GLY A 130 -12.14 -19.26 -7.49
C GLY A 130 -11.14 -18.11 -7.63
N VAL A 131 -11.44 -17.06 -8.42
CA VAL A 131 -10.60 -15.85 -8.55
C VAL A 131 -10.95 -14.86 -7.46
N CYS A 132 -9.97 -14.46 -6.65
CA CYS A 132 -10.19 -13.56 -5.53
C CYS A 132 -9.03 -12.57 -5.34
N SER A 133 -9.26 -11.52 -4.58
CA SER A 133 -8.24 -10.56 -4.17
C SER A 133 -8.65 -9.83 -2.90
N ASN A 134 -7.71 -9.64 -1.97
CA ASN A 134 -7.88 -8.81 -0.79
C ASN A 134 -7.29 -7.39 -0.95
N TYR A 135 -7.08 -6.94 -2.19
CA TYR A 135 -6.51 -5.62 -2.51
C TYR A 135 -7.55 -4.52 -2.74
N SER A 136 -8.84 -4.85 -2.67
CA SER A 136 -9.96 -3.91 -2.68
C SER A 136 -10.95 -4.22 -1.57
N TYR A 137 -11.55 -3.18 -1.00
CA TYR A 137 -12.66 -3.33 -0.04
C TYR A 137 -13.86 -4.09 -0.64
N ASP A 138 -14.12 -3.85 -1.92
CA ASP A 138 -15.27 -4.49 -2.62
C ASP A 138 -15.04 -5.98 -2.85
N TYR A 139 -13.78 -6.40 -3.00
CA TYR A 139 -13.44 -7.79 -3.33
C TYR A 139 -12.87 -8.59 -2.15
N VAL A 140 -12.57 -7.96 -1.02
CA VAL A 140 -11.86 -8.64 0.10
C VAL A 140 -12.61 -9.85 0.63
N ASP A 141 -13.95 -9.83 0.66
CA ASP A 141 -14.78 -10.94 1.11
C ASP A 141 -14.66 -12.15 0.18
N SER A 142 -14.46 -11.93 -1.14
CA SER A 142 -14.27 -13.01 -2.12
C SER A 142 -13.05 -13.87 -1.79
N THR A 143 -12.05 -13.31 -1.11
CA THR A 143 -10.87 -14.07 -0.69
C THR A 143 -11.22 -15.07 0.40
N TRP A 144 -11.99 -14.64 1.43
CA TRP A 144 -12.45 -15.56 2.46
C TRP A 144 -13.40 -16.60 1.90
N ASP A 145 -14.31 -16.19 1.01
CA ASP A 145 -15.24 -17.12 0.35
C ASP A 145 -14.49 -18.19 -0.46
N ALA A 146 -13.47 -17.80 -1.21
CA ALA A 146 -12.64 -18.74 -1.96
C ALA A 146 -11.87 -19.71 -1.04
N ILE A 147 -11.26 -19.19 0.05
CA ILE A 147 -10.49 -20.02 1.01
C ILE A 147 -11.41 -21.00 1.74
N ARG A 148 -12.52 -20.55 2.33
CA ARG A 148 -13.39 -21.40 3.14
C ARG A 148 -14.15 -22.47 2.36
N ASN A 149 -14.39 -22.21 1.07
CA ASN A 149 -15.10 -23.12 0.18
C ASN A 149 -14.17 -24.03 -0.65
N PHE A 150 -12.84 -23.84 -0.54
CA PHE A 150 -11.85 -24.65 -1.26
C PHE A 150 -11.92 -26.11 -0.83
N LYS A 151 -11.99 -27.04 -1.80
CA LYS A 151 -12.19 -28.47 -1.58
C LYS A 151 -10.95 -29.31 -1.92
N GLY A 152 -9.81 -28.69 -2.13
CA GLY A 152 -8.60 -29.33 -2.62
C GLY A 152 -8.31 -28.94 -4.07
N GLY A 153 -7.21 -29.45 -4.62
CA GLY A 153 -6.71 -29.10 -5.94
C GLY A 153 -5.62 -28.03 -5.89
N THR A 154 -5.52 -27.19 -6.90
CA THR A 154 -4.45 -26.20 -7.03
C THR A 154 -4.89 -24.82 -6.57
N SER A 155 -4.21 -24.27 -5.55
CA SER A 155 -4.38 -22.91 -5.08
C SER A 155 -3.15 -22.08 -5.42
N ILE A 156 -3.34 -21.00 -6.18
CA ILE A 156 -2.27 -20.10 -6.65
C ILE A 156 -2.36 -18.76 -5.92
N PHE A 157 -1.23 -18.25 -5.46
CA PHE A 157 -1.11 -16.90 -4.87
C PHE A 157 -0.09 -16.12 -5.68
N THR A 158 -0.44 -14.91 -6.13
CA THR A 158 0.41 -14.17 -7.06
C THR A 158 1.05 -12.95 -6.43
N ASN A 159 2.22 -12.56 -6.97
CA ASN A 159 2.87 -11.28 -6.70
C ASN A 159 3.39 -10.74 -8.04
N PRO A 160 3.03 -9.50 -8.45
CA PRO A 160 3.46 -8.94 -9.72
C PRO A 160 4.94 -8.53 -9.69
N ASN A 161 5.46 -8.17 -10.86
CA ASN A 161 6.82 -7.63 -11.03
C ASN A 161 6.90 -6.11 -10.83
N THR A 162 5.81 -5.47 -10.40
CA THR A 162 5.76 -4.04 -10.08
C THR A 162 5.88 -3.81 -8.58
N PRO A 163 6.24 -2.58 -8.13
CA PRO A 163 6.04 -2.21 -6.73
C PRO A 163 4.58 -2.40 -6.32
N VAL A 164 4.36 -2.86 -5.08
CA VAL A 164 3.01 -3.03 -4.52
C VAL A 164 2.90 -2.36 -3.15
N LYS A 165 1.69 -1.97 -2.76
CA LYS A 165 1.46 -1.52 -1.38
C LYS A 165 1.74 -2.68 -0.42
N CYS A 166 2.75 -2.50 0.45
CA CYS A 166 3.33 -3.51 1.34
C CYS A 166 3.89 -4.74 0.61
N GLY A 167 5.17 -4.68 0.21
CA GLY A 167 5.85 -5.75 -0.53
C GLY A 167 5.78 -7.15 0.09
N GLY A 168 5.50 -7.27 1.39
CA GLY A 168 5.24 -8.55 2.04
C GLY A 168 3.77 -8.99 2.06
N ALA A 169 2.82 -8.16 1.60
CA ALA A 169 1.40 -8.48 1.69
C ALA A 169 0.96 -9.66 0.80
N PRO A 170 1.49 -9.85 -0.42
CA PRO A 170 1.08 -10.93 -1.30
C PRO A 170 1.19 -12.32 -0.66
N GLN A 171 2.26 -12.56 0.09
CA GLN A 171 2.51 -13.88 0.71
C GLN A 171 1.71 -14.13 1.99
N LYS A 172 1.20 -13.10 2.69
CA LYS A 172 0.51 -13.28 3.98
C LYS A 172 -0.77 -14.11 3.85
N ILE A 173 -1.57 -13.81 2.84
CA ILE A 173 -2.82 -14.52 2.60
C ILE A 173 -2.58 -15.99 2.21
N MET A 174 -1.48 -16.27 1.53
CA MET A 174 -1.06 -17.63 1.21
C MET A 174 -0.81 -18.46 2.46
N TYR A 175 -0.06 -17.94 3.43
CA TYR A 175 0.21 -18.65 4.68
C TYR A 175 -1.06 -18.90 5.52
N LEU A 176 -1.96 -17.93 5.52
CA LEU A 176 -3.24 -18.03 6.22
C LEU A 176 -4.15 -19.08 5.54
N ALA A 177 -4.24 -19.05 4.21
CA ALA A 177 -5.02 -20.00 3.44
C ALA A 177 -4.48 -21.43 3.63
N GLU A 178 -3.16 -21.63 3.52
CA GLU A 178 -2.52 -22.92 3.73
C GLU A 178 -2.85 -23.50 5.12
N GLU A 179 -2.78 -22.66 6.17
CA GLU A 179 -3.12 -23.11 7.51
C GLU A 179 -4.62 -23.41 7.66
N TYR A 180 -5.48 -22.65 7.00
CA TYR A 180 -6.91 -22.96 6.97
C TYR A 180 -7.17 -24.30 6.26
N PHE A 181 -6.48 -24.58 5.15
CA PHE A 181 -6.58 -25.87 4.45
C PHE A 181 -6.16 -27.04 5.33
N ARG A 182 -5.15 -26.87 6.21
CA ARG A 182 -4.81 -27.89 7.23
C ARG A 182 -5.94 -28.06 8.24
N LYS A 183 -6.49 -26.98 8.77
CA LYS A 183 -7.58 -27.00 9.75
C LYS A 183 -8.87 -27.63 9.19
N SER A 184 -9.16 -27.39 7.93
CA SER A 184 -10.35 -27.94 7.24
C SER A 184 -10.13 -29.36 6.68
N GLY A 185 -8.92 -29.92 6.78
CA GLY A 185 -8.60 -31.29 6.36
C GLY A 185 -8.36 -31.43 4.84
N VAL A 186 -8.37 -30.33 4.07
CA VAL A 186 -8.18 -30.41 2.60
C VAL A 186 -6.72 -30.26 2.15
N ARG A 187 -5.79 -29.94 3.05
CA ARG A 187 -4.38 -29.67 2.71
C ARG A 187 -3.66 -30.81 2.01
N GLN A 188 -3.93 -32.04 2.42
CA GLN A 188 -3.29 -33.25 1.86
C GLN A 188 -3.60 -33.48 0.37
N GLN A 189 -4.73 -32.99 -0.09
CA GLN A 189 -5.18 -33.07 -1.49
C GLN A 189 -5.06 -31.71 -2.21
N SER A 190 -4.15 -30.85 -1.73
CA SER A 190 -3.99 -29.50 -2.26
C SER A 190 -2.54 -29.19 -2.60
N SER A 191 -2.34 -28.57 -3.76
CA SER A 191 -1.10 -27.88 -4.12
C SER A 191 -1.23 -26.40 -3.82
N VAL A 192 -0.33 -25.86 -2.97
CA VAL A 192 -0.26 -24.42 -2.67
C VAL A 192 0.95 -23.85 -3.37
N ILE A 193 0.75 -22.90 -4.28
CA ILE A 193 1.81 -22.38 -5.16
C ILE A 193 1.87 -20.86 -5.02
N PHE A 194 3.06 -20.32 -4.74
CA PHE A 194 3.35 -18.89 -4.81
C PHE A 194 4.06 -18.55 -6.11
N VAL A 195 3.40 -17.80 -6.98
CA VAL A 195 3.96 -17.35 -8.26
C VAL A 195 4.29 -15.88 -8.16
N SER A 196 5.55 -15.53 -8.35
CA SER A 196 6.05 -14.18 -8.10
C SER A 196 6.91 -13.64 -9.23
N GLY A 197 6.68 -12.39 -9.61
CA GLY A 197 7.56 -11.61 -10.49
C GLY A 197 8.89 -11.24 -9.85
N SER A 198 9.03 -11.39 -8.53
CA SER A 198 10.30 -11.15 -7.80
C SER A 198 11.24 -12.37 -7.90
N PRO A 199 12.56 -12.16 -7.71
CA PRO A 199 13.55 -13.27 -7.74
C PRO A 199 13.59 -14.09 -6.44
N SER A 200 12.96 -13.62 -5.37
CA SER A 200 12.94 -14.28 -4.05
C SER A 200 11.66 -13.96 -3.30
N ILE A 201 11.45 -14.64 -2.16
CA ILE A 201 10.26 -14.43 -1.32
C ILE A 201 10.28 -13.08 -0.59
N PHE A 202 11.47 -12.53 -0.31
CA PHE A 202 11.62 -11.22 0.33
C PHE A 202 13.02 -10.65 0.11
N ASN A 203 13.15 -9.32 -0.01
CA ASN A 203 14.40 -8.68 -0.40
C ASN A 203 15.42 -8.53 0.74
N VAL A 204 14.98 -8.62 2.01
CA VAL A 204 15.88 -8.49 3.18
C VAL A 204 16.33 -9.88 3.63
N LYS A 205 17.63 -10.15 3.53
CA LYS A 205 18.24 -11.48 3.71
C LYS A 205 17.87 -12.18 5.01
N LYS A 206 17.88 -11.45 6.13
CA LYS A 206 17.49 -11.99 7.44
C LYS A 206 16.07 -12.58 7.44
N TYR A 207 15.12 -11.83 6.88
CA TYR A 207 13.72 -12.24 6.85
C TYR A 207 13.44 -13.25 5.73
N GLU A 208 14.14 -13.14 4.60
CA GLU A 208 14.09 -14.13 3.51
C GLU A 208 14.43 -15.53 4.02
N GLN A 209 15.53 -15.66 4.77
CA GLN A 209 15.96 -16.94 5.35
C GLN A 209 14.91 -17.54 6.31
N ALA A 210 14.27 -16.70 7.12
CA ALA A 210 13.21 -17.13 8.02
C ALA A 210 11.96 -17.58 7.24
N LEU A 211 11.57 -16.83 6.20
CA LEU A 211 10.41 -17.15 5.37
C LEU A 211 10.62 -18.42 4.53
N ASN A 212 11.83 -18.68 4.03
CA ASN A 212 12.14 -19.91 3.30
C ASN A 212 11.93 -21.16 4.18
N LYS A 213 12.34 -21.11 5.47
CA LYS A 213 12.04 -22.19 6.42
C LYS A 213 10.55 -22.41 6.65
N ILE A 214 9.76 -21.33 6.61
CA ILE A 214 8.30 -21.42 6.75
C ILE A 214 7.67 -22.02 5.49
N ILE A 215 8.13 -21.63 4.30
CA ILE A 215 7.70 -22.19 3.01
C ILE A 215 7.96 -23.70 2.98
N GLU A 216 9.17 -24.12 3.35
CA GLU A 216 9.54 -25.52 3.45
C GLU A 216 8.65 -26.28 4.44
N ARG A 217 8.52 -25.78 5.68
CA ARG A 217 7.65 -26.37 6.72
C ARG A 217 6.19 -26.51 6.30
N LYS A 218 5.70 -25.55 5.50
CA LYS A 218 4.32 -25.54 5.00
C LYS A 218 4.15 -26.25 3.66
N GLU A 219 5.24 -26.80 3.11
CA GLU A 219 5.24 -27.49 1.80
C GLU A 219 4.62 -26.65 0.69
N ILE A 220 4.97 -25.36 0.64
CA ILE A 220 4.49 -24.42 -0.37
C ILE A 220 5.46 -24.44 -1.55
N ALA A 221 4.96 -24.67 -2.77
CA ALA A 221 5.76 -24.52 -3.98
C ALA A 221 5.94 -23.05 -4.34
N THR A 222 7.13 -22.68 -4.83
CA THR A 222 7.43 -21.32 -5.28
C THR A 222 7.85 -21.30 -6.74
N CYS A 223 7.33 -20.33 -7.50
CA CYS A 223 7.70 -20.08 -8.89
C CYS A 223 8.06 -18.61 -9.03
N PHE A 224 9.34 -18.28 -8.97
CA PHE A 224 9.86 -16.93 -9.06
C PHE A 224 10.09 -16.50 -10.53
N MET A 225 10.23 -15.19 -10.76
CA MET A 225 10.42 -14.57 -12.07
C MET A 225 9.27 -14.87 -13.05
N HIS A 226 8.05 -15.03 -12.52
CA HIS A 226 6.85 -15.24 -13.33
C HIS A 226 5.79 -14.18 -12.99
N HIS A 227 5.27 -13.53 -14.01
CA HIS A 227 4.28 -12.47 -13.91
C HIS A 227 2.94 -12.89 -14.51
N LEU A 228 1.86 -12.74 -13.75
CA LEU A 228 0.51 -13.04 -14.24
C LEU A 228 0.08 -12.01 -15.28
N ILE A 229 -0.32 -12.47 -16.48
CA ILE A 229 -0.74 -11.61 -17.60
C ILE A 229 -2.19 -11.83 -18.04
N GLU A 230 -2.76 -13.00 -17.77
CA GLU A 230 -4.13 -13.32 -18.21
C GLU A 230 -4.79 -14.33 -17.27
N ILE A 231 -6.10 -14.18 -17.06
CA ILE A 231 -6.97 -15.14 -16.40
C ILE A 231 -8.15 -15.47 -17.34
N ASP A 232 -8.33 -16.77 -17.60
CA ASP A 232 -9.53 -17.31 -18.20
C ASP A 232 -10.33 -17.98 -17.06
N GLY A 233 -11.26 -17.22 -16.48
CA GLY A 233 -12.04 -17.68 -15.31
C GLY A 233 -12.92 -18.88 -15.59
N ASP A 234 -13.49 -18.99 -16.81
CA ASP A 234 -14.37 -20.09 -17.19
C ASP A 234 -13.62 -21.41 -17.33
N LYS A 235 -12.38 -21.35 -17.85
CA LYS A 235 -11.50 -22.49 -17.94
C LYS A 235 -10.62 -22.70 -16.71
N LYS A 236 -10.74 -21.86 -15.69
CA LYS A 236 -9.87 -21.85 -14.50
C LYS A 236 -8.39 -21.92 -14.85
N ARG A 237 -7.96 -21.12 -15.81
CA ARG A 237 -6.59 -21.07 -16.31
C ARG A 237 -5.97 -19.70 -16.10
N ALA A 238 -4.78 -19.65 -15.53
CA ALA A 238 -3.94 -18.48 -15.39
C ALA A 238 -2.73 -18.59 -16.34
N THR A 239 -2.43 -17.51 -17.07
CA THR A 239 -1.25 -17.43 -17.96
C THR A 239 -0.23 -16.49 -17.35
N PHE A 240 0.98 -16.99 -17.17
CA PHE A 240 2.12 -16.25 -16.65
C PHE A 240 3.16 -16.04 -17.75
N GLU A 241 3.86 -14.91 -17.71
CA GLU A 241 5.07 -14.67 -18.48
C GLU A 241 6.29 -14.96 -17.60
N ASN A 242 7.19 -15.81 -18.08
CA ASN A 242 8.51 -15.95 -17.49
C ASN A 242 9.34 -14.71 -17.84
N LEU A 243 9.76 -13.95 -16.85
CA LEU A 243 10.44 -12.67 -17.06
C LEU A 243 11.86 -12.81 -17.65
N ASN A 244 12.46 -13.98 -17.53
CA ASN A 244 13.79 -14.26 -18.08
C ASN A 244 13.72 -14.71 -19.54
N THR A 245 12.82 -15.68 -19.86
CA THR A 245 12.74 -16.30 -21.20
C THR A 245 11.66 -15.67 -22.09
N LYS A 246 10.73 -14.90 -21.50
CA LYS A 246 9.53 -14.34 -22.14
C LYS A 246 8.50 -15.40 -22.60
N GLU A 247 8.71 -16.64 -22.23
CA GLU A 247 7.77 -17.72 -22.51
C GLU A 247 6.49 -17.58 -21.69
N ARG A 248 5.37 -18.01 -22.28
CA ARG A 248 4.08 -18.05 -21.58
C ARG A 248 3.87 -19.43 -20.98
N VAL A 249 3.57 -19.43 -19.67
CA VAL A 249 3.30 -20.65 -18.89
C VAL A 249 1.84 -20.64 -18.46
N ASN A 250 1.10 -21.68 -18.83
CA ASN A 250 -0.30 -21.85 -18.41
C ASN A 250 -0.37 -22.74 -17.17
N MET A 251 -1.12 -22.30 -16.17
CA MET A 251 -1.39 -23.08 -14.96
C MET A 251 -2.91 -23.20 -14.74
N GLN A 252 -3.38 -24.41 -14.46
CA GLN A 252 -4.75 -24.64 -14.01
C GLN A 252 -4.84 -24.34 -12.52
N TYR A 253 -5.98 -23.80 -12.08
CA TYR A 253 -6.24 -23.52 -10.67
C TYR A 253 -7.66 -23.91 -10.27
N ASP A 254 -7.86 -24.24 -9.01
CA ASP A 254 -9.15 -24.33 -8.37
C ASP A 254 -9.46 -23.06 -7.58
N MET A 255 -8.41 -22.40 -7.09
CA MET A 255 -8.44 -21.09 -6.47
C MET A 255 -7.21 -20.30 -6.90
N ILE A 256 -7.39 -18.98 -7.20
CA ILE A 256 -6.28 -18.06 -7.41
C ILE A 256 -6.53 -16.74 -6.68
N HIS A 257 -5.58 -16.35 -5.81
CA HIS A 257 -5.54 -15.03 -5.21
C HIS A 257 -4.64 -14.13 -6.04
N VAL A 258 -5.19 -13.03 -6.54
CA VAL A 258 -4.50 -12.12 -7.46
C VAL A 258 -4.09 -10.86 -6.74
N VAL A 259 -2.81 -10.50 -6.89
CA VAL A 259 -2.29 -9.17 -6.62
C VAL A 259 -2.04 -8.49 -7.97
N PRO A 260 -2.84 -7.49 -8.35
CA PRO A 260 -2.66 -6.80 -9.61
C PRO A 260 -1.37 -5.96 -9.64
N PRO A 261 -0.82 -5.67 -10.82
CA PRO A 261 0.20 -4.64 -10.97
C PRO A 261 -0.24 -3.29 -10.40
N MET A 262 0.72 -2.50 -9.94
CA MET A 262 0.45 -1.18 -9.36
C MET A 262 1.43 -0.15 -9.91
N SER A 263 0.98 1.10 -9.93
CA SER A 263 1.76 2.26 -10.38
C SER A 263 1.43 3.50 -9.55
N ALA A 264 2.17 4.58 -9.74
CA ALA A 264 1.66 5.88 -9.35
C ALA A 264 0.35 6.17 -10.11
N PRO A 265 -0.59 6.95 -9.54
CA PRO A 265 -1.79 7.39 -10.27
C PRO A 265 -1.45 8.04 -11.61
N ASP A 266 -2.26 7.78 -12.64
CA ASP A 266 -1.97 8.22 -14.01
C ASP A 266 -1.82 9.74 -14.13
N PHE A 267 -2.56 10.53 -13.35
CA PHE A 267 -2.42 11.99 -13.34
C PHE A 267 -1.07 12.48 -12.77
N ILE A 268 -0.37 11.65 -11.97
CA ILE A 268 1.02 11.90 -11.55
C ILE A 268 1.97 11.41 -12.64
N LYS A 269 1.81 10.17 -13.09
CA LYS A 269 2.66 9.52 -14.08
C LYS A 269 2.78 10.33 -15.38
N ASN A 270 1.69 11.01 -15.78
CA ASN A 270 1.62 11.82 -17.00
C ASN A 270 1.89 13.31 -16.76
N SER A 271 2.40 13.71 -15.58
CA SER A 271 2.69 15.09 -15.23
C SER A 271 4.19 15.40 -15.23
N SER A 272 4.54 16.69 -15.21
CA SER A 272 5.91 17.16 -14.99
C SER A 272 6.47 16.89 -13.58
N LEU A 273 5.64 16.36 -12.67
CA LEU A 273 6.07 15.98 -11.33
C LEU A 273 6.61 14.54 -11.26
N ALA A 274 6.50 13.77 -12.35
CA ALA A 274 6.96 12.39 -12.40
C ALA A 274 8.46 12.29 -12.68
N ALA A 275 9.14 11.38 -11.99
CA ALA A 275 10.44 10.86 -12.37
C ALA A 275 10.32 9.98 -13.63
N SER A 276 11.45 9.61 -14.24
CA SER A 276 11.49 8.78 -15.45
C SER A 276 10.81 7.42 -15.31
N ASN A 277 10.67 6.92 -14.08
CA ASN A 277 9.97 5.67 -13.75
C ASN A 277 8.45 5.84 -13.51
N GLY A 278 7.91 7.06 -13.72
CA GLY A 278 6.50 7.37 -13.59
C GLY A 278 6.00 7.64 -12.16
N TRP A 279 6.85 7.55 -11.13
CA TRP A 279 6.52 7.91 -9.76
C TRP A 279 6.83 9.37 -9.49
N LEU A 280 6.20 9.98 -8.49
CA LEU A 280 6.47 11.36 -8.06
C LEU A 280 7.95 11.52 -7.68
N ALA A 281 8.64 12.46 -8.32
CA ALA A 281 10.07 12.72 -8.13
C ALA A 281 10.34 13.48 -6.84
N VAL A 282 10.88 12.81 -5.80
CA VAL A 282 11.25 13.45 -4.55
C VAL A 282 12.64 13.04 -4.09
N ASP A 283 13.36 13.97 -3.47
CA ASP A 283 14.59 13.67 -2.75
C ASP A 283 14.31 12.68 -1.60
N LYS A 284 15.02 11.59 -1.57
CA LYS A 284 14.75 10.46 -0.66
C LYS A 284 14.93 10.78 0.82
N TYR A 285 15.66 11.85 1.14
CA TYR A 285 15.91 12.26 2.52
C TYR A 285 14.96 13.35 2.99
N THR A 286 14.76 14.40 2.18
CA THR A 286 13.99 15.58 2.57
C THR A 286 12.51 15.49 2.21
N LEU A 287 12.14 14.63 1.25
CA LEU A 287 10.79 14.45 0.69
C LEU A 287 10.31 15.67 -0.10
N GLN A 288 11.19 16.63 -0.40
CA GLN A 288 10.93 17.74 -1.32
C GLN A 288 11.01 17.24 -2.76
N HIS A 289 10.23 17.82 -3.66
CA HIS A 289 10.31 17.52 -5.09
C HIS A 289 11.68 17.95 -5.65
N GLU A 290 12.23 17.16 -6.58
CA GLU A 290 13.59 17.35 -7.09
C GLU A 290 13.77 18.67 -7.89
N HIS A 291 12.67 19.23 -8.45
CA HIS A 291 12.71 20.43 -9.30
C HIS A 291 11.89 21.61 -8.77
N PHE A 292 10.91 21.38 -7.91
CA PHE A 292 10.02 22.41 -7.39
C PHE A 292 10.16 22.57 -5.89
N ASP A 293 10.68 23.69 -5.48
CA ASP A 293 11.04 24.01 -4.09
C ASP A 293 9.86 24.06 -3.12
N ASN A 294 8.65 24.31 -3.62
CA ASN A 294 7.42 24.42 -2.84
C ASN A 294 6.53 23.16 -2.93
N ILE A 295 7.01 22.09 -3.57
CA ILE A 295 6.28 20.82 -3.70
C ILE A 295 6.97 19.72 -2.88
N PHE A 296 6.18 18.94 -2.18
CA PHE A 296 6.62 17.81 -1.38
C PHE A 296 5.81 16.57 -1.73
N GLY A 297 6.39 15.39 -1.51
CA GLY A 297 5.70 14.13 -1.75
C GLY A 297 5.85 13.13 -0.62
N ILE A 298 4.82 12.33 -0.38
CA ILE A 298 4.80 11.33 0.71
C ILE A 298 4.00 10.09 0.34
N GLY A 299 4.42 8.95 0.89
CA GLY A 299 3.69 7.69 0.77
C GLY A 299 3.88 7.01 -0.57
N ASP A 300 2.87 6.23 -0.95
CA ASP A 300 3.02 5.21 -1.99
C ASP A 300 3.19 5.78 -3.41
N CYS A 301 2.80 7.05 -3.67
CA CYS A 301 2.95 7.68 -4.97
C CYS A 301 4.39 8.11 -5.32
N THR A 302 5.31 8.10 -4.36
CA THR A 302 6.68 8.62 -4.52
C THR A 302 7.64 7.60 -5.13
N ASN A 303 8.75 8.10 -5.71
CA ASN A 303 9.87 7.29 -6.24
C ASN A 303 10.79 6.70 -5.15
N LEU A 304 10.44 6.84 -3.86
CA LEU A 304 11.29 6.40 -2.75
C LEU A 304 11.63 4.91 -2.83
N PRO A 305 12.91 4.51 -2.72
CA PRO A 305 13.35 3.11 -2.83
C PRO A 305 13.12 2.33 -1.52
N THR A 306 11.88 2.35 -1.03
CA THR A 306 11.46 1.63 0.17
C THR A 306 10.10 0.97 -0.04
N SER A 307 9.73 0.01 0.82
CA SER A 307 8.40 -0.58 0.76
C SER A 307 7.30 0.44 1.06
N LYS A 308 6.28 0.45 0.22
CA LYS A 308 5.12 1.34 0.32
C LYS A 308 4.20 0.87 1.44
N THR A 309 4.38 1.42 2.65
CA THR A 309 3.70 0.96 3.87
C THR A 309 3.21 2.12 4.74
N GLY A 310 2.20 1.87 5.58
CA GLY A 310 1.77 2.83 6.60
C GLY A 310 2.86 3.15 7.63
N ALA A 311 3.76 2.21 7.91
CA ALA A 311 4.91 2.42 8.80
C ALA A 311 5.93 3.40 8.20
N ALA A 312 6.18 3.32 6.89
CA ALA A 312 7.00 4.31 6.17
C ALA A 312 6.37 5.70 6.27
N ILE A 313 5.07 5.84 5.98
CA ILE A 313 4.34 7.12 6.09
C ILE A 313 4.49 7.71 7.51
N ARG A 314 4.38 6.89 8.55
CA ARG A 314 4.53 7.32 9.95
C ARG A 314 5.89 7.97 10.23
N LYS A 315 6.96 7.50 9.57
CA LYS A 315 8.31 8.08 9.68
C LYS A 315 8.57 9.21 8.69
N GLN A 316 7.95 9.18 7.53
CA GLN A 316 8.04 10.24 6.51
C GLN A 316 7.32 11.51 6.94
N ALA A 317 6.13 11.41 7.53
CA ALA A 317 5.29 12.56 7.84
C ALA A 317 5.96 13.60 8.77
N PRO A 318 6.63 13.24 9.89
CA PRO A 318 7.35 14.22 10.70
C PRO A 318 8.48 14.91 9.92
N VAL A 319 9.22 14.18 9.09
CA VAL A 319 10.32 14.75 8.28
C VAL A 319 9.77 15.76 7.28
N LEU A 320 8.74 15.38 6.52
CA LEU A 320 8.10 16.27 5.55
C LEU A 320 7.56 17.53 6.22
N VAL A 321 6.82 17.38 7.31
CA VAL A 321 6.18 18.51 8.00
C VAL A 321 7.22 19.51 8.52
N GLN A 322 8.29 19.03 9.15
CA GLN A 322 9.34 19.92 9.63
C GLN A 322 10.10 20.61 8.49
N ASN A 323 10.41 19.89 7.42
CA ASN A 323 11.08 20.47 6.25
C ASN A 323 10.18 21.49 5.54
N LEU A 324 8.89 21.22 5.39
CA LEU A 324 7.92 22.17 4.84
C LEU A 324 7.82 23.44 5.69
N LEU A 325 7.72 23.30 7.02
CA LEU A 325 7.67 24.45 7.94
C LEU A 325 8.99 25.24 7.93
N HIS A 326 10.15 24.59 7.78
CA HIS A 326 11.44 25.26 7.58
C HIS A 326 11.46 26.04 6.28
N ARG A 327 11.00 25.43 5.17
CA ARG A 327 10.91 26.09 3.85
C ARG A 327 10.00 27.31 3.91
N MET A 328 8.82 27.22 4.55
CA MET A 328 7.91 28.35 4.76
C MET A 328 8.52 29.52 5.54
N ARG A 329 9.53 29.25 6.36
CA ARG A 329 10.25 30.26 7.16
C ARG A 329 11.59 30.66 6.57
N ALA A 330 11.85 30.30 5.31
CA ALA A 330 13.12 30.48 4.62
C ALA A 330 14.34 29.91 5.41
N LYS A 331 14.13 28.81 6.16
CA LYS A 331 15.17 28.09 6.91
C LYS A 331 15.65 26.88 6.12
N GLN A 332 16.88 26.45 6.41
CA GLN A 332 17.45 25.24 5.84
C GLN A 332 16.67 24.00 6.32
N MET A 333 16.37 23.09 5.40
CA MET A 333 15.84 21.77 5.72
C MET A 333 16.93 20.87 6.28
N VAL A 334 16.73 20.36 7.49
CA VAL A 334 17.73 19.54 8.22
C VAL A 334 17.22 18.14 8.57
N HIS A 335 15.91 17.93 8.45
CA HIS A 335 15.29 16.64 8.78
C HIS A 335 15.46 15.65 7.63
N LYS A 336 15.84 14.41 7.96
CA LYS A 336 16.11 13.35 6.99
C LYS A 336 15.31 12.09 7.30
N TYR A 337 14.68 11.53 6.30
CA TYR A 337 14.09 10.20 6.34
C TYR A 337 15.14 9.17 5.92
N ASP A 338 15.30 8.11 6.69
CA ASP A 338 16.35 7.08 6.52
C ASP A 338 15.89 5.85 5.72
N GLY A 339 14.66 5.86 5.21
CA GLY A 339 14.09 4.74 4.46
C GLY A 339 13.39 3.70 5.32
N TYR A 340 13.27 3.93 6.62
CA TYR A 340 12.58 2.99 7.51
C TYR A 340 11.20 2.59 7.00
N THR A 341 10.98 1.29 6.98
CA THR A 341 9.69 0.69 6.67
C THR A 341 9.45 -0.54 7.54
N SER A 342 8.21 -0.98 7.63
CA SER A 342 7.86 -2.19 8.37
C SER A 342 6.80 -2.99 7.61
N CYS A 343 7.07 -4.29 7.48
CA CYS A 343 6.18 -5.28 6.93
C CYS A 343 5.84 -6.33 8.02
N PRO A 344 4.73 -6.21 8.72
CA PRO A 344 4.26 -7.26 9.63
C PRO A 344 3.81 -8.48 8.82
N LEU A 345 4.69 -9.48 8.69
CA LEU A 345 4.50 -10.68 7.88
C LEU A 345 3.74 -11.74 8.68
N VAL A 346 2.43 -11.82 8.47
CA VAL A 346 1.59 -12.88 9.05
C VAL A 346 1.92 -14.19 8.35
N THR A 347 2.38 -15.18 9.11
CA THR A 347 2.82 -16.49 8.62
C THR A 347 1.88 -17.62 9.01
N GLY A 348 0.78 -17.28 9.69
CA GLY A 348 -0.29 -18.17 10.12
C GLY A 348 -1.18 -17.49 11.15
N TYR A 349 -2.24 -18.15 11.55
CA TYR A 349 -3.11 -17.66 12.62
C TYR A 349 -2.34 -17.63 13.96
N GLY A 350 -2.24 -16.43 14.55
CA GLY A 350 -1.46 -16.20 15.76
C GLY A 350 0.06 -16.15 15.56
N ARG A 351 0.56 -16.09 14.31
CA ARG A 351 1.99 -16.07 14.02
C ARG A 351 2.37 -14.93 13.10
N LEU A 352 3.42 -14.19 13.46
CA LEU A 352 3.90 -13.04 12.71
C LEU A 352 5.40 -12.84 12.88
N ILE A 353 6.09 -12.59 11.78
CA ILE A 353 7.44 -12.05 11.69
C ILE A 353 7.31 -10.53 11.46
N LEU A 354 7.99 -9.71 12.26
CA LEU A 354 7.99 -8.26 12.09
C LEU A 354 9.24 -7.82 11.34
N ALA A 355 9.14 -7.69 10.03
CA ALA A 355 10.26 -7.23 9.20
C ALA A 355 10.32 -5.71 9.19
N GLU A 356 11.39 -5.15 9.75
CA GLU A 356 11.69 -3.71 9.77
C GLU A 356 13.08 -3.48 9.18
N PHE A 357 13.19 -2.51 8.26
CA PHE A 357 14.43 -2.27 7.53
C PHE A 357 14.46 -0.85 6.93
N ASN A 358 15.65 -0.42 6.51
CA ASN A 358 15.93 0.90 5.92
C ASN A 358 16.18 0.82 4.40
N TYR A 359 16.65 1.93 3.79
CA TYR A 359 16.99 2.02 2.36
C TYR A 359 18.04 0.99 1.89
N ASP A 360 18.97 0.63 2.78
CA ASP A 360 20.07 -0.30 2.47
C ASP A 360 19.67 -1.76 2.68
N LEU A 361 18.36 -2.02 2.87
CA LEU A 361 17.80 -3.33 3.18
C LEU A 361 18.39 -3.95 4.46
N GLN A 362 18.94 -3.11 5.35
CA GLN A 362 19.44 -3.55 6.64
C GLN A 362 18.30 -3.61 7.66
N PRO A 363 18.21 -4.68 8.46
CA PRO A 363 17.25 -4.76 9.55
C PRO A 363 17.39 -3.57 10.51
N GLN A 364 16.26 -2.94 10.83
CA GLN A 364 16.17 -1.80 11.76
C GLN A 364 15.06 -2.08 12.80
N GLU A 365 15.31 -3.11 13.59
CA GLU A 365 14.31 -3.69 14.50
C GLU A 365 14.00 -2.77 15.69
N THR A 366 12.72 -2.48 15.92
CA THR A 366 12.26 -1.60 17.00
C THR A 366 12.34 -2.26 18.39
N PHE A 367 12.15 -3.59 18.46
CA PHE A 367 12.13 -4.31 19.72
C PHE A 367 13.44 -5.03 19.98
N PRO A 368 13.91 -5.14 21.25
CA PRO A 368 15.15 -5.81 21.62
C PRO A 368 15.02 -7.35 21.60
N ILE A 369 14.40 -7.88 20.57
CA ILE A 369 14.15 -9.31 20.35
C ILE A 369 14.40 -9.64 18.89
N ASP A 370 14.75 -10.88 18.58
CA ASP A 370 14.86 -11.34 17.20
C ASP A 370 13.48 -11.32 16.53
N GLN A 371 13.24 -10.32 15.67
CA GLN A 371 11.96 -10.10 14.98
C GLN A 371 11.78 -11.02 13.74
N SER A 372 12.82 -11.77 13.34
CA SER A 372 12.72 -12.79 12.30
C SER A 372 12.05 -14.09 12.76
N ARG A 373 11.74 -14.21 14.05
CA ARG A 373 11.01 -15.33 14.60
C ARG A 373 9.51 -15.08 14.64
N GLU A 374 8.73 -16.12 14.35
CA GLU A 374 7.28 -16.09 14.50
C GLU A 374 6.87 -15.85 15.97
N ARG A 375 6.05 -14.81 16.22
CA ARG A 375 5.61 -14.44 17.56
C ARG A 375 4.11 -14.16 17.62
N PHE A 376 3.46 -14.68 18.64
CA PHE A 376 2.04 -14.39 18.93
C PHE A 376 1.84 -12.94 19.36
N SER A 377 2.76 -12.39 20.18
CA SER A 377 2.69 -10.99 20.62
C SER A 377 2.68 -10.00 19.45
N MET A 378 3.48 -10.26 18.41
CA MET A 378 3.52 -9.42 17.20
C MET A 378 2.24 -9.58 16.34
N TYR A 379 1.63 -10.76 16.36
CA TYR A 379 0.31 -10.98 15.74
C TYR A 379 -0.78 -10.16 16.45
N VAL A 380 -0.81 -10.19 17.78
CA VAL A 380 -1.74 -9.39 18.60
C VAL A 380 -1.50 -7.90 18.37
N LEU A 381 -0.25 -7.46 18.34
CA LEU A 381 0.13 -6.08 18.00
C LEU A 381 -0.51 -5.67 16.66
N LYS A 382 -0.32 -6.48 15.59
CA LYS A 382 -0.87 -6.19 14.25
C LYS A 382 -2.39 -6.17 14.24
N LYS A 383 -3.03 -7.17 14.85
CA LYS A 383 -4.49 -7.36 14.78
C LYS A 383 -5.24 -6.31 15.59
N ASN A 384 -4.74 -5.99 16.79
CA ASN A 384 -5.49 -5.21 17.78
C ASN A 384 -4.90 -3.81 18.01
N LEU A 385 -3.58 -3.66 18.18
CA LEU A 385 -2.99 -2.39 18.58
C LEU A 385 -2.72 -1.45 17.41
N LEU A 386 -2.18 -1.94 16.30
CA LEU A 386 -1.90 -1.09 15.14
C LEU A 386 -3.14 -0.38 14.57
N PRO A 387 -4.34 -0.99 14.50
CA PRO A 387 -5.55 -0.26 14.11
C PRO A 387 -5.88 0.92 15.05
N VAL A 388 -5.77 0.70 16.38
CA VAL A 388 -6.01 1.74 17.39
C VAL A 388 -4.99 2.88 17.23
N MET A 389 -3.71 2.54 17.09
CA MET A 389 -2.64 3.52 16.85
C MET A 389 -2.86 4.31 15.54
N TYR A 390 -3.36 3.66 14.51
CA TYR A 390 -3.67 4.30 13.23
C TYR A 390 -4.78 5.36 13.39
N TRP A 391 -5.96 4.93 13.87
CA TRP A 391 -7.13 5.80 13.96
C TRP A 391 -6.98 6.92 14.98
N ASN A 392 -6.35 6.65 16.13
CA ASN A 392 -6.30 7.58 17.25
C ASN A 392 -4.94 8.25 17.44
N GLY A 393 -3.90 7.75 16.81
CA GLY A 393 -2.54 8.30 16.87
C GLY A 393 -2.11 8.93 15.54
N MET A 394 -1.92 8.10 14.52
CA MET A 394 -1.35 8.52 13.23
C MET A 394 -2.21 9.56 12.52
N LEU A 395 -3.52 9.28 12.31
CA LEU A 395 -4.44 10.22 11.66
C LEU A 395 -4.74 11.47 12.50
N LYS A 396 -4.36 11.47 13.77
CA LYS A 396 -4.45 12.67 14.66
C LYS A 396 -3.14 13.44 14.74
N GLY A 397 -2.12 13.04 13.96
CA GLY A 397 -0.81 13.70 13.92
C GLY A 397 0.02 13.54 15.22
N MET A 398 -0.26 12.50 16.02
CA MET A 398 0.42 12.26 17.31
C MET A 398 1.61 11.28 17.20
N MET A 399 1.81 10.69 16.04
CA MET A 399 2.84 9.65 15.86
C MET A 399 3.73 9.97 14.65
#